data_9f75197fedcc8d2d580021f2e436560a
#
_entry.id   9f75197fedcc8d2d580021f2e436560a
#
_cell.length_a   1.000
_cell.length_b   1.000
_cell.length_c   1.000
_cell.angle_alpha   90.00
_cell.angle_beta   90.00
_cell.angle_gamma   90.00
#
_symmetry.space_group_name_H-M   'P 1'
#
loop_
_entity.id
_entity.type
_entity.pdbx_description
1 polymer ?
#
loop_
_entity_poly.entity_id
_entity_poly.type
_entity_poly.pdbx_seq_one_letter_code
_entity_poly.pdbx_strand_id
1 'polypeptide(L)'
;MNKLVNLSALIGLLLSCNQKTKEQLQIEEAMVIYNQNAKVVHALFDAIENEDLESAASFFAEEIKFNPPAYGGKVLDKQGVLENYGGFMQISDNIKANDRDFYPTVDSNFVPDGGVRIYATWTADLGDKAMDGIKAYEVFKFNNNNKIIEVDEYMDMTGMINKISELTAE
;
A
#
# COMPACT_ATOMS: atom_id res chain seq x y z
N MET A 1 14.83 -20.53 -59.08
CA MET A 1 15.42 -19.53 -58.16
C MET A 1 14.39 -18.74 -57.31
N ASN A 2 13.09 -18.84 -57.55
CA ASN A 2 12.10 -17.98 -56.83
C ASN A 2 11.52 -18.52 -55.53
N LYS A 3 11.82 -19.76 -55.09
CA LYS A 3 11.30 -20.34 -53.84
C LYS A 3 12.13 -20.01 -52.60
N LEU A 4 13.41 -19.72 -52.74
CA LEU A 4 14.32 -19.38 -51.66
C LEU A 4 14.15 -17.94 -51.16
N VAL A 5 13.75 -17.02 -52.05
CA VAL A 5 13.53 -15.60 -51.68
C VAL A 5 12.29 -15.44 -50.80
N ASN A 6 11.22 -16.21 -51.03
CA ASN A 6 10.00 -16.16 -50.22
C ASN A 6 10.17 -16.73 -48.80
N LEU A 7 11.09 -17.68 -48.60
CA LEU A 7 11.32 -18.27 -47.26
C LEU A 7 12.10 -17.30 -46.37
N SER A 8 13.03 -16.54 -46.91
CA SER A 8 13.81 -15.53 -46.15
C SER A 8 12.95 -14.35 -45.69
N ALA A 9 11.97 -13.94 -46.51
CA ALA A 9 11.02 -12.87 -46.13
C ALA A 9 10.05 -13.31 -45.03
N LEU A 10 9.66 -14.59 -45.01
CA LEU A 10 8.75 -15.12 -43.99
C LEU A 10 9.45 -15.26 -42.62
N ILE A 11 10.73 -15.62 -42.58
CA ILE A 11 11.52 -15.71 -41.35
C ILE A 11 11.76 -14.33 -40.75
N GLY A 12 11.98 -13.29 -41.60
CA GLY A 12 12.12 -11.91 -41.11
C GLY A 12 10.87 -11.35 -40.43
N LEU A 13 9.69 -11.75 -40.88
CA LEU A 13 8.41 -11.32 -40.27
C LEU A 13 8.14 -12.00 -38.91
N LEU A 14 8.62 -13.22 -38.70
CA LEU A 14 8.48 -13.93 -37.44
C LEU A 14 9.42 -13.43 -36.36
N LEU A 15 10.54 -12.82 -36.69
CA LEU A 15 11.49 -12.22 -35.76
C LEU A 15 11.06 -10.80 -35.32
N SER A 16 10.24 -10.13 -36.10
CA SER A 16 9.76 -8.78 -35.80
C SER A 16 8.69 -8.74 -34.70
N CYS A 17 8.01 -9.85 -34.38
CA CYS A 17 6.91 -9.91 -33.43
C CYS A 17 7.33 -9.93 -31.94
N ASN A 18 8.63 -9.92 -31.60
CA ASN A 18 9.09 -10.11 -30.23
C ASN A 18 9.80 -8.87 -29.64
N GLN A 19 9.82 -7.73 -30.33
CA GLN A 19 10.37 -6.51 -29.74
C GLN A 19 9.29 -5.79 -28.97
N LYS A 20 9.48 -5.69 -27.65
CA LYS A 20 8.61 -4.87 -26.78
C LYS A 20 8.66 -3.42 -27.23
N THR A 21 7.51 -2.76 -27.21
CA THR A 21 7.45 -1.31 -27.44
C THR A 21 8.13 -0.56 -26.29
N LYS A 22 8.53 0.68 -26.54
CA LYS A 22 9.09 1.55 -25.49
C LYS A 22 8.13 1.70 -24.31
N GLU A 23 6.85 1.79 -24.58
CA GLU A 23 5.78 1.89 -23.58
C GLU A 23 5.69 0.61 -22.72
N GLN A 24 5.75 -0.57 -23.36
CA GLN A 24 5.76 -1.84 -22.63
C GLN A 24 6.97 -1.97 -21.69
N LEU A 25 8.15 -1.53 -22.13
CA LEU A 25 9.35 -1.53 -21.28
C LEU A 25 9.18 -0.57 -20.10
N GLN A 26 8.64 0.61 -20.32
CA GLN A 26 8.39 1.60 -19.27
C GLN A 26 7.40 1.07 -18.21
N ILE A 27 6.32 0.42 -18.63
CA ILE A 27 5.36 -0.21 -17.72
C ILE A 27 6.04 -1.34 -16.91
N GLU A 28 6.85 -2.18 -17.54
CA GLU A 28 7.57 -3.26 -16.84
C GLU A 28 8.53 -2.72 -15.79
N GLU A 29 9.32 -1.68 -16.12
CA GLU A 29 10.21 -1.02 -15.15
C GLU A 29 9.43 -0.43 -13.98
N ALA A 30 8.33 0.25 -14.25
CA ALA A 30 7.46 0.82 -13.23
C ALA A 30 6.83 -0.26 -12.33
N MET A 31 6.44 -1.42 -12.89
CA MET A 31 5.93 -2.55 -12.12
C MET A 31 6.99 -3.21 -11.23
N VAL A 32 8.27 -3.17 -11.62
CA VAL A 32 9.37 -3.62 -10.73
C VAL A 32 9.43 -2.76 -9.48
N ILE A 33 9.35 -1.42 -9.63
CA ILE A 33 9.34 -0.47 -8.51
C ILE A 33 8.11 -0.70 -7.62
N TYR A 34 6.91 -0.80 -8.22
CA TYR A 34 5.70 -1.13 -7.50
C TYR A 34 5.84 -2.42 -6.67
N ASN A 35 6.36 -3.50 -7.26
CA ASN A 35 6.51 -4.76 -6.55
C ASN A 35 7.49 -4.69 -5.36
N GLN A 36 8.51 -3.83 -5.44
CA GLN A 36 9.42 -3.58 -4.32
C GLN A 36 8.69 -2.81 -3.21
N ASN A 37 7.96 -1.76 -3.56
CA ASN A 37 7.22 -0.92 -2.63
C ASN A 37 6.04 -1.67 -1.99
N ALA A 38 5.35 -2.54 -2.74
CA ALA A 38 4.29 -3.39 -2.19
C ALA A 38 4.81 -4.31 -1.07
N LYS A 39 6.04 -4.85 -1.20
CA LYS A 39 6.67 -5.64 -0.12
C LYS A 39 6.90 -4.80 1.14
N VAL A 40 7.23 -3.51 0.99
CA VAL A 40 7.38 -2.60 2.14
C VAL A 40 6.05 -2.42 2.86
N VAL A 41 4.94 -2.23 2.13
CA VAL A 41 3.61 -2.10 2.75
C VAL A 41 3.17 -3.42 3.38
N HIS A 42 3.43 -4.58 2.76
CA HIS A 42 3.20 -5.88 3.39
C HIS A 42 3.93 -5.99 4.73
N ALA A 43 5.23 -5.66 4.76
CA ALA A 43 6.04 -5.74 5.96
C ALA A 43 5.60 -4.72 7.04
N LEU A 44 5.14 -3.52 6.64
CA LEU A 44 4.56 -2.56 7.56
C LEU A 44 3.30 -3.12 8.23
N PHE A 45 2.39 -3.71 7.44
CA PHE A 45 1.16 -4.30 7.98
C PHE A 45 1.44 -5.49 8.89
N ASP A 46 2.43 -6.33 8.52
CA ASP A 46 2.88 -7.44 9.37
C ASP A 46 3.48 -6.93 10.70
N ALA A 47 4.22 -5.81 10.68
CA ALA A 47 4.73 -5.17 11.90
C ALA A 47 3.58 -4.64 12.78
N ILE A 48 2.55 -4.01 12.18
CA ILE A 48 1.37 -3.53 12.91
C ILE A 48 0.60 -4.70 13.52
N GLU A 49 0.39 -5.80 12.79
CA GLU A 49 -0.27 -7.00 13.31
C GLU A 49 0.49 -7.70 14.44
N ASN A 50 1.82 -7.55 14.45
CA ASN A 50 2.68 -8.07 15.52
C ASN A 50 2.91 -7.05 16.65
N GLU A 51 2.24 -5.88 16.58
CA GLU A 51 2.36 -4.78 17.54
C GLU A 51 3.82 -4.30 17.70
N ASP A 52 4.64 -4.46 16.64
CA ASP A 52 6.05 -4.06 16.58
C ASP A 52 6.18 -2.64 16.02
N LEU A 53 6.01 -1.65 16.91
CA LEU A 53 6.08 -0.24 16.56
C LEU A 53 7.48 0.18 16.07
N GLU A 54 8.56 -0.46 16.56
CA GLU A 54 9.93 -0.17 16.14
C GLU A 54 10.15 -0.60 14.68
N SER A 55 9.74 -1.82 14.33
CA SER A 55 9.76 -2.30 12.94
C SER A 55 8.89 -1.42 12.04
N ALA A 56 7.67 -1.08 12.46
CA ALA A 56 6.79 -0.19 11.71
C ALA A 56 7.44 1.17 11.44
N ALA A 57 8.08 1.78 12.45
CA ALA A 57 8.80 3.05 12.34
C ALA A 57 9.92 3.02 11.28
N SER A 58 10.54 1.85 11.09
CA SER A 58 11.65 1.67 10.15
C SER A 58 11.24 1.86 8.69
N PHE A 59 9.97 1.67 8.33
CA PHE A 59 9.48 1.81 6.96
C PHE A 59 9.21 3.26 6.56
N PHE A 60 9.02 4.17 7.51
CA PHE A 60 8.76 5.58 7.25
C PHE A 60 10.03 6.39 7.05
N ALA A 61 9.99 7.33 6.10
CA ALA A 61 10.99 8.40 6.00
C ALA A 61 10.83 9.39 7.16
N GLU A 62 11.88 10.17 7.45
CA GLU A 62 11.80 11.21 8.50
C GLU A 62 10.80 12.32 8.12
N GLU A 63 10.71 12.62 6.80
CA GLU A 63 9.84 13.65 6.23
C GLU A 63 8.43 13.15 5.86
N ILE A 64 7.98 12.01 6.40
CA ILE A 64 6.66 11.47 6.09
C ILE A 64 5.53 12.46 6.35
N LYS A 65 4.54 12.44 5.49
CA LYS A 65 3.24 13.10 5.64
C LYS A 65 2.14 12.05 5.69
N PHE A 66 1.49 11.92 6.80
CA PHE A 66 0.34 11.04 6.95
C PHE A 66 -0.94 11.88 7.02
N ASN A 67 -1.84 11.62 6.09
CA ASN A 67 -3.14 12.28 5.98
C ASN A 67 -4.21 11.35 6.59
N PRO A 68 -4.61 11.56 7.85
CA PRO A 68 -5.59 10.71 8.51
C PRO A 68 -6.99 10.92 7.92
N PRO A 69 -7.92 9.94 8.04
CA PRO A 69 -9.26 10.01 7.46
C PRO A 69 -10.23 10.95 8.21
N ALA A 70 -9.74 11.71 9.18
CA ALA A 70 -10.56 12.61 9.98
C ALA A 70 -10.84 13.93 9.25
N TYR A 71 -12.08 14.36 9.18
CA TYR A 71 -12.44 15.68 8.64
C TYR A 71 -11.74 16.81 9.41
N GLY A 72 -10.97 17.64 8.70
CA GLY A 72 -10.17 18.71 9.31
C GLY A 72 -8.97 18.20 10.12
N GLY A 73 -8.63 16.92 9.98
CA GLY A 73 -7.44 16.32 10.60
C GLY A 73 -6.15 17.01 10.16
N LYS A 74 -5.21 17.13 11.08
CA LYS A 74 -3.87 17.64 10.75
C LYS A 74 -3.05 16.54 10.11
N VAL A 75 -2.23 16.92 9.13
CA VAL A 75 -1.18 16.05 8.60
C VAL A 75 -0.22 15.70 9.75
N LEU A 76 0.04 14.41 9.93
CA LEU A 76 0.97 13.92 10.94
C LEU A 76 2.36 13.75 10.33
N ASP A 77 3.36 14.10 11.11
CA ASP A 77 4.76 13.74 10.87
C ASP A 77 5.04 12.32 11.41
N LYS A 78 6.27 11.87 11.32
CA LYS A 78 6.68 10.53 11.76
C LYS A 78 6.34 10.26 13.22
N GLN A 79 6.59 11.24 14.10
CA GLN A 79 6.27 11.10 15.51
C GLN A 79 4.76 10.94 15.71
N GLY A 80 3.95 11.78 15.05
CA GLY A 80 2.50 11.72 15.15
C GLY A 80 1.90 10.40 14.63
N VAL A 81 2.47 9.82 13.54
CA VAL A 81 2.08 8.50 13.04
C VAL A 81 2.38 7.41 14.07
N LEU A 82 3.56 7.44 14.68
CA LEU A 82 3.95 6.43 15.66
C LEU A 82 3.16 6.57 16.97
N GLU A 83 2.82 7.79 17.38
CA GLU A 83 1.91 8.03 18.51
C GLU A 83 0.51 7.48 18.22
N ASN A 84 0.00 7.64 16.99
CA ASN A 84 -1.29 7.12 16.57
C ASN A 84 -1.32 5.58 16.59
N TYR A 85 -0.34 4.92 15.93
CA TYR A 85 -0.25 3.45 15.92
C TYR A 85 0.00 2.89 17.32
N GLY A 86 0.95 3.48 18.08
CA GLY A 86 1.25 3.05 19.43
C GLY A 86 0.06 3.22 20.39
N GLY A 87 -0.71 4.30 20.22
CA GLY A 87 -1.94 4.52 21.00
C GLY A 87 -3.01 3.46 20.71
N PHE A 88 -3.17 3.06 19.45
CA PHE A 88 -4.08 1.99 19.08
C PHE A 88 -3.61 0.63 19.64
N MET A 89 -2.34 0.30 19.49
CA MET A 89 -1.72 -0.93 20.02
C MET A 89 -1.79 -1.04 21.54
N GLN A 90 -1.89 0.10 22.29
CA GLN A 90 -2.02 0.08 23.74
C GLN A 90 -3.42 -0.30 24.23
N ILE A 91 -4.45 -0.11 23.42
CA ILE A 91 -5.86 -0.37 23.80
C ILE A 91 -6.44 -1.59 23.10
N SER A 92 -5.70 -2.21 22.18
CA SER A 92 -6.18 -3.32 21.37
C SER A 92 -5.15 -4.43 21.27
N ASP A 93 -5.63 -5.65 21.16
CA ASP A 93 -4.86 -6.88 20.93
C ASP A 93 -5.34 -7.56 19.63
N ASN A 94 -4.59 -8.56 19.17
CA ASN A 94 -4.96 -9.37 18.01
C ASN A 94 -5.30 -8.55 16.75
N ILE A 95 -4.58 -7.46 16.53
CA ILE A 95 -4.74 -6.59 15.36
C ILE A 95 -4.49 -7.40 14.09
N LYS A 96 -5.44 -7.38 13.14
CA LYS A 96 -5.33 -8.06 11.84
C LYS A 96 -5.83 -7.20 10.71
N ALA A 97 -5.07 -7.20 9.61
CA ALA A 97 -5.49 -6.66 8.33
C ALA A 97 -5.87 -7.82 7.40
N ASN A 98 -7.15 -8.11 7.32
CA ASN A 98 -7.70 -9.18 6.50
C ASN A 98 -7.99 -8.67 5.08
N ASP A 99 -8.13 -9.60 4.12
CA ASP A 99 -8.52 -9.30 2.73
C ASP A 99 -7.64 -8.21 2.07
N ARG A 100 -6.32 -8.35 2.21
CA ARG A 100 -5.35 -7.37 1.70
C ARG A 100 -5.23 -7.44 0.18
N ASP A 101 -5.85 -6.50 -0.52
CA ASP A 101 -5.77 -6.36 -1.98
C ASP A 101 -4.84 -5.20 -2.35
N PHE A 102 -3.73 -5.50 -3.04
CA PHE A 102 -2.70 -4.54 -3.44
C PHE A 102 -2.79 -4.19 -4.93
N TYR A 103 -2.73 -2.89 -5.23
CA TYR A 103 -2.75 -2.37 -6.59
C TYR A 103 -1.71 -1.27 -6.78
N PRO A 104 -1.12 -1.09 -7.99
CA PRO A 104 -0.29 0.06 -8.28
C PRO A 104 -1.12 1.35 -8.32
N THR A 105 -0.53 2.47 -7.89
CA THR A 105 -0.97 3.79 -8.32
C THR A 105 -0.51 4.06 -9.75
N VAL A 106 -1.12 5.02 -10.42
CA VAL A 106 -0.79 5.39 -11.80
C VAL A 106 -0.70 6.90 -11.93
N ASP A 107 0.13 7.35 -12.86
CA ASP A 107 0.21 8.75 -13.27
C ASP A 107 -0.99 9.19 -14.14
N SER A 108 -0.97 10.42 -14.64
CA SER A 108 -2.01 10.97 -15.52
C SER A 108 -2.14 10.26 -16.88
N ASN A 109 -1.16 9.44 -17.25
CA ASN A 109 -1.15 8.66 -18.48
C ASN A 109 -1.49 7.18 -18.21
N PHE A 110 -1.95 6.84 -17.01
CA PHE A 110 -2.26 5.49 -16.56
C PHE A 110 -1.06 4.54 -16.51
N VAL A 111 0.16 5.09 -16.43
CA VAL A 111 1.39 4.31 -16.22
C VAL A 111 1.62 4.17 -14.70
N PRO A 112 1.97 2.96 -14.19
CA PRO A 112 2.33 2.80 -12.78
C PRO A 112 3.45 3.76 -12.38
N ASP A 113 3.31 4.41 -11.23
CA ASP A 113 4.24 5.45 -10.73
C ASP A 113 5.04 5.01 -9.50
N GLY A 114 4.95 3.71 -9.15
CA GLY A 114 5.64 3.11 -8.01
C GLY A 114 4.91 3.23 -6.68
N GLY A 115 3.82 3.99 -6.60
CA GLY A 115 2.98 4.03 -5.40
C GLY A 115 2.15 2.76 -5.24
N VAL A 116 1.62 2.55 -4.05
CA VAL A 116 0.84 1.37 -3.67
C VAL A 116 -0.52 1.80 -3.12
N ARG A 117 -1.58 1.17 -3.62
CA ARG A 117 -2.94 1.25 -3.04
C ARG A 117 -3.25 -0.07 -2.39
N ILE A 118 -3.87 -0.02 -1.23
CA ILE A 118 -4.35 -1.22 -0.55
C ILE A 118 -5.80 -1.04 -0.10
N TYR A 119 -6.55 -2.12 -0.22
CA TYR A 119 -7.82 -2.32 0.48
C TYR A 119 -7.59 -3.40 1.52
N ALA A 120 -8.04 -3.17 2.74
CA ALA A 120 -7.96 -4.14 3.82
C ALA A 120 -9.17 -4.01 4.75
N THR A 121 -9.42 -5.06 5.51
CA THR A 121 -10.41 -5.03 6.60
C THR A 121 -9.67 -5.22 7.91
N TRP A 122 -9.55 -4.16 8.69
CA TRP A 122 -8.91 -4.18 10.00
C TRP A 122 -9.85 -4.72 11.07
N THR A 123 -9.36 -5.65 11.87
CA THR A 123 -10.03 -6.19 13.07
C THR A 123 -9.06 -6.12 14.25
N ALA A 124 -9.59 -6.05 15.47
CA ALA A 124 -8.81 -6.07 16.70
C ALA A 124 -9.70 -6.50 17.86
N ASP A 125 -9.11 -6.85 18.99
CA ASP A 125 -9.79 -7.06 20.25
C ASP A 125 -9.57 -5.87 21.20
N LEU A 126 -10.63 -5.42 21.86
CA LEU A 126 -10.59 -4.38 22.90
C LEU A 126 -10.92 -5.06 24.25
N GLY A 127 -9.88 -5.51 24.94
CA GLY A 127 -10.04 -6.40 26.09
C GLY A 127 -10.60 -7.76 25.66
N ASP A 128 -11.77 -8.13 26.21
CA ASP A 128 -12.47 -9.40 25.88
C ASP A 128 -13.52 -9.25 24.76
N LYS A 129 -13.62 -8.06 24.15
CA LYS A 129 -14.62 -7.73 23.14
C LYS A 129 -13.96 -7.56 21.75
N ALA A 130 -14.42 -8.31 20.77
CA ALA A 130 -13.95 -8.17 19.40
C ALA A 130 -14.52 -6.92 18.72
N MET A 131 -13.67 -6.15 18.06
CA MET A 131 -14.05 -5.07 17.17
C MET A 131 -14.35 -5.62 15.78
N ASP A 132 -15.55 -5.37 15.27
CA ASP A 132 -15.94 -5.71 13.91
C ASP A 132 -15.01 -5.07 12.88
N GLY A 133 -14.90 -5.72 11.70
CA GLY A 133 -13.97 -5.28 10.68
C GLY A 133 -14.26 -3.89 10.12
N ILE A 134 -13.24 -3.02 10.11
CA ILE A 134 -13.27 -1.71 9.50
C ILE A 134 -12.57 -1.77 8.15
N LYS A 135 -13.30 -1.40 7.10
CA LYS A 135 -12.73 -1.31 5.76
C LYS A 135 -11.90 -0.04 5.65
N ALA A 136 -10.63 -0.21 5.29
CA ALA A 136 -9.72 0.87 4.98
C ALA A 136 -9.27 0.81 3.51
N TYR A 137 -9.06 1.98 2.95
CA TYR A 137 -8.36 2.18 1.69
C TYR A 137 -7.21 3.14 1.96
N GLU A 138 -6.01 2.73 1.60
CA GLU A 138 -4.81 3.51 1.85
C GLU A 138 -3.98 3.65 0.58
N VAL A 139 -3.32 4.80 0.42
CA VAL A 139 -2.43 5.11 -0.69
C VAL A 139 -1.07 5.49 -0.15
N PHE A 140 -0.03 4.79 -0.58
CA PHE A 140 1.35 4.95 -0.13
C PHE A 140 2.21 5.50 -1.27
N LYS A 141 3.01 6.54 -0.98
CA LYS A 141 4.07 7.05 -1.86
C LYS A 141 5.44 6.84 -1.23
N PHE A 142 6.44 6.68 -2.07
CA PHE A 142 7.79 6.28 -1.65
C PHE A 142 8.86 7.22 -2.20
N ASN A 143 9.98 7.30 -1.49
CA ASN A 143 11.20 7.89 -2.02
C ASN A 143 12.09 6.83 -2.71
N ASN A 144 13.22 7.28 -3.28
CA ASN A 144 14.15 6.40 -3.99
C ASN A 144 14.84 5.35 -3.09
N ASN A 145 14.69 5.45 -1.76
CA ASN A 145 15.21 4.49 -0.79
C ASN A 145 14.14 3.51 -0.31
N ASN A 146 13.01 3.40 -1.02
CA ASN A 146 11.84 2.59 -0.68
C ASN A 146 11.28 2.90 0.72
N LYS A 147 11.45 4.14 1.24
CA LYS A 147 10.81 4.61 2.46
C LYS A 147 9.50 5.31 2.11
N ILE A 148 8.49 5.09 2.93
CA ILE A 148 7.17 5.72 2.81
C ILE A 148 7.31 7.20 3.17
N ILE A 149 6.95 8.09 2.24
CA ILE A 149 6.99 9.55 2.40
C ILE A 149 5.61 10.19 2.50
N GLU A 150 4.57 9.50 2.07
CA GLU A 150 3.20 9.99 2.16
C GLU A 150 2.23 8.81 2.29
N VAL A 151 1.24 8.97 3.15
CA VAL A 151 0.10 8.05 3.26
C VAL A 151 -1.18 8.87 3.25
N ASP A 152 -2.11 8.50 2.37
CA ASP A 152 -3.49 8.97 2.42
C ASP A 152 -4.36 7.81 2.89
N GLU A 153 -5.04 7.97 4.02
CA GLU A 153 -5.89 6.96 4.62
C GLU A 153 -7.37 7.33 4.51
N TYR A 154 -8.20 6.37 4.18
CA TYR A 154 -9.65 6.52 4.03
C TYR A 154 -10.38 5.37 4.72
N MET A 155 -11.18 5.69 5.74
CA MET A 155 -12.02 4.74 6.46
C MET A 155 -13.20 5.45 7.14
N ASP A 156 -14.14 4.71 7.66
CA ASP A 156 -15.20 5.27 8.53
C ASP A 156 -14.67 5.50 9.95
N MET A 157 -13.94 6.60 10.12
CA MET A 157 -13.39 7.00 11.42
C MET A 157 -14.48 7.24 12.46
N THR A 158 -15.64 7.81 12.08
CA THR A 158 -16.75 8.07 13.00
C THR A 158 -17.36 6.76 13.50
N GLY A 159 -17.60 5.82 12.59
CA GLY A 159 -18.08 4.48 12.95
C GLY A 159 -17.12 3.76 13.88
N MET A 160 -15.80 3.83 13.60
CA MET A 160 -14.77 3.24 14.44
C MET A 160 -14.77 3.83 15.86
N ILE A 161 -14.76 5.15 16.01
CA ILE A 161 -14.75 5.83 17.32
C ILE A 161 -16.01 5.47 18.12
N ASN A 162 -17.17 5.47 17.48
CA ASN A 162 -18.42 5.09 18.12
C ASN A 162 -18.38 3.63 18.61
N LYS A 163 -17.84 2.72 17.78
CA LYS A 163 -17.72 1.31 18.16
C LYS A 163 -16.75 1.10 19.32
N ILE A 164 -15.58 1.74 19.29
CA ILE A 164 -14.63 1.72 20.41
C ILE A 164 -15.31 2.23 21.69
N SER A 165 -16.01 3.35 21.62
CA SER A 165 -16.72 3.92 22.77
C SER A 165 -17.79 2.97 23.31
N GLU A 166 -18.55 2.28 22.43
CA GLU A 166 -19.54 1.27 22.83
C GLU A 166 -18.89 0.07 23.52
N LEU A 167 -17.78 -0.43 22.98
CA LEU A 167 -17.09 -1.61 23.50
C LEU A 167 -16.36 -1.32 24.82
N THR A 168 -15.91 -0.07 25.04
CA THR A 168 -15.19 0.34 26.25
C THR A 168 -16.10 0.96 27.32
N ALA A 169 -17.39 1.17 27.02
CA ALA A 169 -18.38 1.55 28.05
C ALA A 169 -18.60 0.39 29.05
N GLU A 170 -18.41 0.66 30.34
CA GLU A 170 -18.68 -0.28 31.44
C GLU A 170 -20.19 -0.54 31.64
#